data_9906df9d1669a49d8315d2d8b920f9ca
#
_entry.id   9906df9d1669a49d8315d2d8b920f9ca
#
_cell.length_a   1.000
_cell.length_b   1.000
_cell.length_c   1.000
_cell.angle_alpha   90.00
_cell.angle_beta   90.00
_cell.angle_gamma   90.00
#
_symmetry.space_group_name_H-M   'P 1'
#
loop_
_entity.id
_entity.type
_entity.pdbx_description
1 polymer ?
#
loop_
_entity_poly.entity_id
_entity_poly.type
_entity_poly.pdbx_seq_one_letter_code
_entity_poly.pdbx_strand_id
1 'polypeptide(L)'
;MKIPVLVPNIFDHPFTYESSNLELKVGDYVNVPFGKKIMTGVIWDHFEENKYKNFQIKKVLKKLDIQSMNENTIKFFNWFSEYNIIPRGMSLKLHLLSGEAIENFKDKDYEEYQTSKKTSRISLSNEQSNNLKEILKNDKKFRVHVLHQQLLNQDY
;
A
#
# COMPACT_ATOMS: atom_id res chain seq x y z
N MET A 1 -1.03 0.37 25.99
CA MET A 1 0.03 1.25 25.45
C MET A 1 -0.63 2.22 24.45
N LYS A 2 -0.22 3.51 24.42
CA LYS A 2 -0.70 4.49 23.44
C LYS A 2 0.09 4.35 22.14
N ILE A 3 -0.59 4.36 21.01
CA ILE A 3 0.02 4.20 19.67
C ILE A 3 -0.52 5.24 18.69
N PRO A 4 0.31 5.77 17.78
CA PRO A 4 -0.12 6.67 16.72
C PRO A 4 -0.68 5.87 15.54
N VAL A 5 -1.88 6.20 15.08
CA VAL A 5 -2.50 5.60 13.90
C VAL A 5 -2.86 6.68 12.90
N LEU A 6 -2.26 6.63 11.73
CA LEU A 6 -2.65 7.47 10.60
C LEU A 6 -3.88 6.85 9.93
N VAL A 7 -4.95 7.64 9.79
CA VAL A 7 -6.18 7.21 9.13
C VAL A 7 -6.36 7.92 7.79
N PRO A 8 -6.98 7.27 6.78
CA PRO A 8 -7.15 7.83 5.44
C PRO A 8 -8.21 8.94 5.40
N ASN A 9 -7.83 10.15 5.78
CA ASN A 9 -8.69 11.32 5.82
C ASN A 9 -7.93 12.61 5.46
N ILE A 10 -8.55 13.78 5.74
CA ILE A 10 -7.99 15.10 5.43
C ILE A 10 -6.96 15.61 6.46
N PHE A 11 -6.68 14.86 7.51
CA PHE A 11 -5.75 15.30 8.55
C PHE A 11 -4.30 14.90 8.23
N ASP A 12 -3.37 15.74 8.64
CA ASP A 12 -1.93 15.51 8.39
C ASP A 12 -1.22 14.75 9.50
N HIS A 13 -1.89 14.52 10.63
CA HIS A 13 -1.30 13.90 11.82
C HIS A 13 -1.95 12.56 12.15
N PRO A 14 -1.20 11.61 12.73
CA PRO A 14 -1.77 10.39 13.28
C PRO A 14 -2.59 10.69 14.55
N PHE A 15 -3.60 9.87 14.78
CA PHE A 15 -4.43 9.92 15.98
C PHE A 15 -3.96 8.93 17.02
N THR A 16 -4.10 9.29 18.30
CA THR A 16 -3.71 8.41 19.40
C THR A 16 -4.80 7.39 19.70
N TYR A 17 -4.43 6.11 19.69
CA TYR A 17 -5.28 4.99 20.11
C TYR A 17 -4.60 4.16 21.20
N GLU A 18 -5.37 3.29 21.87
CA GLU A 18 -4.87 2.31 22.82
C GLU A 18 -4.74 0.95 22.15
N SER A 19 -3.61 0.25 22.35
CA SER A 19 -3.27 -1.01 21.65
C SER A 19 -4.05 -2.25 22.11
N SER A 20 -4.84 -2.19 23.17
CA SER A 20 -5.70 -3.30 23.65
C SER A 20 -5.01 -4.69 23.71
N ASN A 21 -3.78 -4.78 24.23
CA ASN A 21 -2.99 -6.02 24.33
C ASN A 21 -2.59 -6.65 22.97
N LEU A 22 -2.73 -5.95 21.86
CA LEU A 22 -2.25 -6.41 20.56
C LEU A 22 -0.74 -6.11 20.44
N GLU A 23 0.01 -7.07 19.92
CA GLU A 23 1.40 -6.84 19.49
C GLU A 23 1.38 -6.08 18.17
N LEU A 24 1.66 -4.79 18.27
CA LEU A 24 1.57 -3.85 17.16
C LEU A 24 2.91 -3.19 16.92
N LYS A 25 3.29 -3.09 15.65
CA LYS A 25 4.51 -2.39 15.20
C LYS A 25 4.18 -1.34 14.15
N VAL A 26 5.09 -0.42 13.93
CA VAL A 26 5.00 0.59 12.86
C VAL A 26 4.81 -0.10 11.51
N GLY A 27 3.87 0.40 10.73
CA GLY A 27 3.47 -0.18 9.44
C GLY A 27 2.33 -1.18 9.51
N ASP A 28 1.92 -1.67 10.68
CA ASP A 28 0.78 -2.57 10.80
C ASP A 28 -0.53 -1.88 10.41
N TYR A 29 -1.36 -2.60 9.65
CA TYR A 29 -2.70 -2.15 9.31
C TYR A 29 -3.67 -2.55 10.42
N VAL A 30 -4.48 -1.59 10.85
CA VAL A 30 -5.41 -1.77 11.97
C VAL A 30 -6.77 -1.16 11.68
N ASN A 31 -7.81 -1.79 12.20
CA ASN A 31 -9.16 -1.22 12.20
C ASN A 31 -9.38 -0.41 13.48
N VAL A 32 -9.76 0.84 13.31
CA VAL A 32 -9.97 1.79 14.41
C VAL A 32 -11.34 2.49 14.30
N PRO A 33 -12.00 2.80 15.43
CA PRO A 33 -13.23 3.58 15.42
C PRO A 33 -12.90 5.06 15.19
N PHE A 34 -13.34 5.61 14.06
CA PHE A 34 -13.16 7.01 13.72
C PHE A 34 -14.53 7.68 13.50
N GLY A 35 -14.90 8.61 14.37
CA GLY A 35 -16.26 9.16 14.42
C GLY A 35 -17.29 8.05 14.69
N LYS A 36 -18.24 7.90 13.77
CA LYS A 36 -19.29 6.85 13.79
C LYS A 36 -18.95 5.63 12.91
N LYS A 37 -17.79 5.64 12.25
CA LYS A 37 -17.35 4.59 11.30
C LYS A 37 -16.14 3.84 11.85
N ILE A 38 -15.94 2.63 11.35
CA ILE A 38 -14.68 1.90 11.48
C ILE A 38 -13.86 2.22 10.23
N MET A 39 -12.59 2.54 10.41
CA MET A 39 -11.67 2.84 9.32
C MET A 39 -10.40 2.02 9.46
N THR A 40 -9.87 1.56 8.34
CA THR A 40 -8.54 0.97 8.27
C THR A 40 -7.50 2.09 8.31
N GLY A 41 -6.59 2.01 9.25
CA GLY A 41 -5.45 2.92 9.39
C GLY A 41 -4.15 2.15 9.45
N VAL A 42 -3.04 2.87 9.49
CA VAL A 42 -1.69 2.32 9.60
C VAL A 42 -1.01 2.89 10.83
N ILE A 43 -0.32 2.03 11.60
CA ILE A 43 0.47 2.50 12.73
C ILE A 43 1.66 3.29 12.17
N TRP A 44 1.75 4.56 12.61
CA TRP A 44 2.73 5.50 12.09
C TRP A 44 3.95 5.62 12.99
N ASP A 45 5.03 6.15 12.42
CA ASP A 45 6.31 6.32 13.11
C ASP A 45 6.41 7.59 13.96
N HIS A 46 5.49 8.54 13.76
CA HIS A 46 5.54 9.84 14.41
C HIS A 46 4.39 10.00 15.39
N PHE A 47 4.73 10.36 16.63
CA PHE A 47 3.79 10.62 17.71
C PHE A 47 3.83 12.10 18.07
N GLU A 48 2.82 12.85 17.64
CA GLU A 48 2.56 14.17 18.22
C GLU A 48 1.70 13.99 19.48
N GLU A 49 2.27 14.28 20.64
CA GLU A 49 1.46 14.33 21.87
C GLU A 49 0.36 15.37 21.70
N ASN A 50 -0.87 14.92 21.56
CA ASN A 50 -2.02 15.81 21.55
C ASN A 50 -2.07 16.57 22.88
N LYS A 51 -1.83 17.87 22.83
CA LYS A 51 -1.93 18.80 23.98
C LYS A 51 -3.34 18.92 24.54
N TYR A 52 -4.33 18.31 23.92
CA TYR A 52 -5.74 18.35 24.34
C TYR A 52 -6.03 17.26 25.37
N LYS A 53 -6.05 17.64 26.64
CA LYS A 53 -6.19 16.75 27.81
C LYS A 53 -7.56 16.04 27.97
N ASN A 54 -8.56 16.33 27.13
CA ASN A 54 -9.96 15.92 27.38
C ASN A 54 -10.54 14.95 26.34
N PHE A 55 -9.73 14.30 25.50
CA PHE A 55 -10.26 13.31 24.56
C PHE A 55 -10.19 11.90 25.14
N GLN A 56 -11.34 11.21 25.10
CA GLN A 56 -11.39 9.78 25.41
C GLN A 56 -10.62 9.00 24.33
N ILE A 57 -9.49 8.40 24.72
CA ILE A 57 -8.68 7.58 23.81
C ILE A 57 -9.46 6.31 23.49
N LYS A 58 -9.70 6.09 22.21
CA LYS A 58 -10.38 4.89 21.72
C LYS A 58 -9.38 3.74 21.54
N LYS A 59 -9.89 2.50 21.55
CA LYS A 59 -9.08 1.30 21.40
C LYS A 59 -9.00 0.87 19.93
N VAL A 60 -7.86 0.28 19.54
CA VAL A 60 -7.76 -0.46 18.29
C VAL A 60 -8.68 -1.67 18.36
N LEU A 61 -9.46 -1.91 17.32
CA LEU A 61 -10.43 -3.00 17.28
C LEU A 61 -9.77 -4.31 16.82
N LYS A 62 -8.98 -4.25 15.75
CA LYS A 62 -8.38 -5.43 15.12
C LYS A 62 -7.09 -5.04 14.39
N LYS A 63 -6.08 -5.90 14.45
CA LYS A 63 -4.94 -5.91 13.53
C LYS A 63 -5.34 -6.71 12.29
N LEU A 64 -5.05 -6.22 11.10
CA LEU A 64 -5.26 -6.97 9.86
C LEU A 64 -4.09 -7.93 9.63
N ASP A 65 -4.42 -9.13 9.16
CA ASP A 65 -3.44 -10.19 8.87
C ASP A 65 -2.89 -10.04 7.45
N ILE A 66 -2.20 -8.93 7.23
CA ILE A 66 -1.54 -8.59 5.97
C ILE A 66 -0.12 -8.12 6.26
N GLN A 67 0.72 -8.15 5.24
CA GLN A 67 2.09 -7.66 5.36
C GLN A 67 2.11 -6.19 5.77
N SER A 68 2.86 -5.87 6.84
CA SER A 68 3.01 -4.49 7.33
C SER A 68 3.65 -3.61 6.25
N MET A 69 3.23 -2.35 6.18
CA MET A 69 3.87 -1.34 5.34
C MET A 69 5.34 -1.21 5.75
N ASN A 70 6.24 -1.28 4.79
CA ASN A 70 7.66 -1.16 5.08
C ASN A 70 8.08 0.29 5.39
N GLU A 71 9.20 0.44 6.06
CA GLU A 71 9.71 1.74 6.48
C GLU A 71 9.97 2.70 5.31
N ASN A 72 10.45 2.19 4.18
CA ASN A 72 10.70 3.03 2.99
C ASN A 72 9.40 3.58 2.41
N THR A 73 8.32 2.81 2.46
CA THR A 73 6.98 3.27 2.04
C THR A 73 6.48 4.37 2.96
N ILE A 74 6.66 4.24 4.29
CA ILE A 74 6.30 5.29 5.26
C ILE A 74 7.10 6.58 4.99
N LYS A 75 8.41 6.47 4.78
CA LYS A 75 9.28 7.60 4.42
C LYS A 75 8.84 8.25 3.10
N PHE A 76 8.47 7.43 2.11
CA PHE A 76 7.95 7.93 0.85
C PHE A 76 6.66 8.74 1.04
N PHE A 77 5.70 8.24 1.85
CA PHE A 77 4.46 8.98 2.11
C PHE A 77 4.71 10.30 2.86
N ASN A 78 5.63 10.33 3.82
CA ASN A 78 6.01 11.55 4.52
C ASN A 78 6.58 12.57 3.53
N TRP A 79 7.56 12.17 2.72
CA TRP A 79 8.16 13.01 1.67
C TRP A 79 7.13 13.44 0.62
N PHE A 80 6.29 12.53 0.12
CA PHE A 80 5.29 12.82 -0.91
C PHE A 80 4.25 13.83 -0.43
N SER A 81 3.80 13.71 0.82
CA SER A 81 2.86 14.65 1.43
C SER A 81 3.47 16.03 1.60
N GLU A 82 4.71 16.10 2.08
CA GLU A 82 5.45 17.34 2.26
C GLU A 82 5.73 18.02 0.91
N TYR A 83 6.23 17.28 -0.07
CA TYR A 83 6.54 17.80 -1.42
C TYR A 83 5.31 18.34 -2.14
N ASN A 84 4.17 17.66 -2.05
CA ASN A 84 2.93 18.07 -2.72
C ASN A 84 2.04 18.96 -1.85
N ILE A 85 2.43 19.30 -0.62
CA ILE A 85 1.66 20.10 0.33
C ILE A 85 0.25 19.53 0.55
N ILE A 86 0.16 18.21 0.67
CA ILE A 86 -1.10 17.49 0.93
C ILE A 86 -1.03 16.76 2.29
N PRO A 87 -2.15 16.64 3.02
CA PRO A 87 -2.17 15.91 4.28
C PRO A 87 -1.76 14.43 4.11
N ARG A 88 -0.97 13.90 5.04
CA ARG A 88 -0.53 12.48 5.04
C ARG A 88 -1.72 11.50 5.01
N GLY A 89 -2.82 11.83 5.69
CA GLY A 89 -4.05 11.03 5.61
C GLY A 89 -4.65 10.96 4.21
N MET A 90 -4.50 12.00 3.37
CA MET A 90 -4.92 11.97 1.96
C MET A 90 -4.00 11.08 1.12
N SER A 91 -2.69 11.14 1.34
CA SER A 91 -1.73 10.24 0.68
C SER A 91 -2.01 8.79 1.04
N LEU A 92 -2.26 8.50 2.31
CA LEU A 92 -2.67 7.17 2.76
C LEU A 92 -4.01 6.75 2.14
N LYS A 93 -4.96 7.66 1.97
CA LYS A 93 -6.23 7.37 1.30
C LYS A 93 -6.04 6.89 -0.13
N LEU A 94 -5.11 7.46 -0.89
CA LEU A 94 -4.77 6.99 -2.24
C LEU A 94 -4.22 5.55 -2.22
N HIS A 95 -3.39 5.22 -1.25
CA HIS A 95 -2.86 3.88 -1.06
C HIS A 95 -3.94 2.84 -0.69
N LEU A 96 -4.92 3.26 0.11
CA LEU A 96 -6.00 2.40 0.60
C LEU A 96 -7.28 2.46 -0.27
N LEU A 97 -7.20 2.92 -1.52
CA LEU A 97 -8.35 3.01 -2.43
C LEU A 97 -9.05 1.66 -2.65
N SER A 98 -8.29 0.57 -2.66
CA SER A 98 -8.81 -0.80 -2.72
C SER A 98 -8.95 -1.40 -1.33
N GLY A 99 -9.77 -0.80 -0.45
CA GLY A 99 -9.97 -1.28 0.93
C GLY A 99 -10.39 -2.75 0.98
N GLU A 100 -11.24 -3.22 0.07
CA GLU A 100 -11.63 -4.64 -0.03
C GLU A 100 -10.43 -5.57 -0.28
N ALA A 101 -9.48 -5.17 -1.12
CA ALA A 101 -8.28 -5.96 -1.37
C ALA A 101 -7.38 -6.08 -0.14
N ILE A 102 -7.41 -5.07 0.74
CA ILE A 102 -6.65 -5.07 2.00
C ILE A 102 -7.37 -5.86 3.09
N GLU A 103 -8.69 -5.74 3.19
CA GLU A 103 -9.48 -6.42 4.23
C GLU A 103 -9.72 -7.90 3.94
N ASN A 104 -9.80 -8.27 2.66
CA ASN A 104 -10.10 -9.63 2.18
C ASN A 104 -8.90 -10.29 1.48
N PHE A 105 -7.68 -9.79 1.72
CA PHE A 105 -6.48 -10.38 1.14
C PHE A 105 -6.35 -11.86 1.52
N LYS A 106 -6.26 -12.73 0.50
CA LYS A 106 -6.01 -14.15 0.65
C LYS A 106 -4.80 -14.52 -0.19
N ASP A 107 -3.77 -15.08 0.45
CA ASP A 107 -2.54 -15.51 -0.24
C ASP A 107 -2.82 -16.50 -1.38
N LYS A 108 -3.86 -17.32 -1.22
CA LYS A 108 -4.29 -18.28 -2.26
C LYS A 108 -4.72 -17.61 -3.56
N ASP A 109 -5.46 -16.51 -3.46
CA ASP A 109 -5.96 -15.78 -4.64
C ASP A 109 -4.78 -15.19 -5.43
N TYR A 110 -3.72 -14.74 -4.73
CA TYR A 110 -2.51 -14.25 -5.35
C TYR A 110 -1.71 -15.36 -6.05
N GLU A 111 -1.60 -16.53 -5.44
CA GLU A 111 -0.92 -17.69 -6.03
C GLU A 111 -1.67 -18.19 -7.27
N GLU A 112 -3.01 -18.29 -7.25
CA GLU A 112 -3.83 -18.63 -8.41
C GLU A 112 -3.65 -17.63 -9.55
N TYR A 113 -3.64 -16.33 -9.25
CA TYR A 113 -3.42 -15.29 -10.24
C TYR A 113 -2.03 -15.38 -10.89
N GLN A 114 -0.98 -15.65 -10.11
CA GLN A 114 0.37 -15.87 -10.61
C GLN A 114 0.47 -17.15 -11.47
N THR A 115 -0.25 -18.20 -11.07
CA THR A 115 -0.27 -19.47 -11.80
C THR A 115 -1.02 -19.33 -13.12
N SER A 116 -2.14 -18.62 -13.16
CA SER A 116 -2.90 -18.34 -14.38
C SER A 116 -2.12 -17.46 -15.37
N LYS A 117 -1.35 -16.48 -14.90
CA LYS A 117 -0.46 -15.67 -15.77
C LYS A 117 0.69 -16.47 -16.38
N LYS A 118 1.20 -17.50 -15.70
CA LYS A 118 2.25 -18.38 -16.24
C LYS A 118 1.77 -19.21 -17.43
N THR A 119 0.46 -19.40 -17.60
CA THR A 119 -0.11 -20.18 -18.72
C THR A 119 -0.42 -19.36 -19.97
N SER A 120 -0.48 -18.02 -19.89
CA SER A 120 -0.57 -17.16 -21.07
C SER A 120 0.81 -17.10 -21.76
N ARG A 121 1.15 -18.15 -22.55
CA ARG A 121 2.32 -18.13 -23.41
C ARG A 121 2.06 -17.15 -24.54
N ILE A 122 2.73 -16.00 -24.51
CA ILE A 122 2.86 -15.11 -25.66
C ILE A 122 3.65 -15.87 -26.71
N SER A 123 2.99 -16.38 -27.74
CA SER A 123 3.65 -16.98 -28.88
C SER A 123 4.16 -15.90 -29.82
N LEU A 124 5.40 -15.49 -29.64
CA LEU A 124 6.09 -14.61 -30.58
C LEU A 124 6.46 -15.40 -31.82
N SER A 125 6.32 -14.80 -33.01
CA SER A 125 6.91 -15.35 -34.24
C SER A 125 8.43 -15.42 -34.10
N ASN A 126 9.08 -16.30 -34.86
CA ASN A 126 10.54 -16.44 -34.81
C ASN A 126 11.27 -15.11 -35.09
N GLU A 127 10.73 -14.30 -35.98
CA GLU A 127 11.28 -12.99 -36.35
C GLU A 127 11.13 -11.98 -35.19
N GLN A 128 9.96 -11.93 -34.55
CA GLN A 128 9.73 -11.11 -33.36
C GLN A 128 10.60 -11.52 -32.17
N SER A 129 10.82 -12.83 -31.99
CA SER A 129 11.69 -13.35 -30.94
C SER A 129 13.15 -12.96 -31.15
N ASN A 130 13.64 -12.97 -32.41
CA ASN A 130 15.01 -12.59 -32.75
C ASN A 130 15.23 -11.08 -32.62
N ASN A 131 14.28 -10.26 -33.06
CA ASN A 131 14.34 -8.81 -32.92
C ASN A 131 14.29 -8.42 -31.43
N LEU A 132 13.47 -9.10 -30.61
CA LEU A 132 13.42 -8.87 -29.17
C LEU A 132 14.76 -9.22 -28.49
N LYS A 133 15.40 -10.32 -28.89
CA LYS A 133 16.73 -10.71 -28.37
C LYS A 133 17.82 -9.69 -28.69
N GLU A 134 17.76 -9.10 -29.87
CA GLU A 134 18.71 -8.08 -30.31
C GLU A 134 18.54 -6.77 -29.53
N ILE A 135 17.30 -6.32 -29.37
CA ILE A 135 16.96 -5.14 -28.57
C ILE A 135 17.34 -5.36 -27.09
N LEU A 136 17.09 -6.56 -26.56
CA LEU A 136 17.43 -6.91 -25.18
C LEU A 136 18.94 -6.99 -24.92
N LYS A 137 19.78 -7.12 -25.93
CA LYS A 137 21.27 -7.09 -25.80
C LYS A 137 21.81 -5.67 -25.64
N ASN A 138 21.17 -4.68 -26.23
CA ASN A 138 21.78 -3.37 -26.44
C ASN A 138 21.36 -2.26 -25.45
N ASP A 139 20.22 -2.34 -24.74
CA ASP A 139 19.84 -1.28 -23.80
C ASP A 139 18.94 -1.73 -22.64
N LYS A 140 19.43 -1.53 -21.40
CA LYS A 140 18.68 -1.89 -20.17
C LYS A 140 17.42 -1.05 -19.92
N LYS A 141 17.38 0.21 -20.36
CA LYS A 141 16.22 1.11 -20.19
C LYS A 141 15.13 0.85 -21.23
N PHE A 142 15.54 0.55 -22.45
CA PHE A 142 14.64 0.23 -23.56
C PHE A 142 13.91 -1.10 -23.33
N ARG A 143 14.54 -2.05 -22.63
CA ARG A 143 13.99 -3.37 -22.28
C ARG A 143 12.63 -3.30 -21.59
N VAL A 144 12.49 -2.42 -20.61
CA VAL A 144 11.24 -2.30 -19.80
C VAL A 144 10.14 -1.63 -20.61
N HIS A 145 10.49 -0.62 -21.40
CA HIS A 145 9.52 0.15 -22.18
C HIS A 145 8.93 -0.67 -23.34
N VAL A 146 9.74 -1.41 -24.07
CA VAL A 146 9.29 -2.27 -25.19
C VAL A 146 8.44 -3.44 -24.70
N LEU A 147 8.82 -4.07 -23.57
CA LEU A 147 8.01 -5.12 -22.95
C LEU A 147 6.67 -4.59 -22.49
N HIS A 148 6.61 -3.39 -21.95
CA HIS A 148 5.38 -2.76 -21.51
C HIS A 148 4.47 -2.41 -22.69
N GLN A 149 5.00 -1.84 -23.76
CA GLN A 149 4.24 -1.51 -24.97
C GLN A 149 3.74 -2.75 -25.72
N GLN A 150 4.52 -3.83 -25.77
CA GLN A 150 4.11 -5.08 -26.39
C GLN A 150 2.99 -5.79 -25.59
N LEU A 151 3.00 -5.68 -24.26
CA LEU A 151 1.93 -6.19 -23.42
C LEU A 151 0.62 -5.40 -23.61
N LEU A 152 0.70 -4.09 -23.79
CA LEU A 152 -0.47 -3.23 -24.04
C LEU A 152 -1.08 -3.42 -25.44
N ASN A 153 -0.29 -3.78 -26.44
CA ASN A 153 -0.75 -3.97 -27.83
C ASN A 153 -1.31 -5.38 -28.12
N GLN A 154 -1.33 -6.28 -27.14
CA GLN A 154 -1.87 -7.64 -27.29
C GLN A 154 -3.28 -7.82 -26.70
N ASP A 155 -3.85 -6.76 -26.10
CA ASP A 155 -5.21 -6.75 -25.56
C ASP A 155 -6.27 -6.25 -26.58
N TYR A 156 -5.98 -6.30 -27.91
CA TYR A 156 -6.93 -6.01 -28.99
C TYR A 156 -6.97 -7.13 -30.00
#